data_eeef800acfb7aaa088768c8b4a85b684
#
_entry.id   eeef800acfb7aaa088768c8b4a85b684
#
_cell.length_a   1.000
_cell.length_b   1.000
_cell.length_c   1.000
_cell.angle_alpha   90.00
_cell.angle_beta   90.00
_cell.angle_gamma   90.00
#
_symmetry.space_group_name_H-M   'P 1'
#
loop_
_entity.id
_entity.type
_entity.pdbx_description
1 polymer ?
#
loop_
_entity_poly.entity_id
_entity_poly.type
_entity_poly.pdbx_seq_one_letter_code
_entity_poly.pdbx_strand_id
1 'polypeptide(L)'
;MEFNKIPLTTFTPTLADIVGAKSPEKAMDSPLSEFKKFISDSTGRTSVDKILIFNPDAIGQEFYEKYRESIFKSIDDKTDFKINFLTAYPPKTPVCFATMYTGATPSVHGIEKYEKPTLKIDTLFDAWVRAGKKVAVCAKAKQSIPLLFAETHADIYLTSGDKQSVDKGIELIKNDSYDIIIVYNQEYDDMLHITHPESVFCKRAARNYVKNFNALLDAVSEFWNKYTVLTAFSPDHGAHRVHKILNGTHGNNIPSDMNIIHLFKLF
;
A
#
# COMPACT_ATOMS: atom_id res chain seq x y z
N MET A 1 14.61 -16.27 7.37
CA MET A 1 13.54 -16.18 6.34
C MET A 1 14.20 -16.12 4.97
N GLU A 2 13.63 -16.76 3.95
CA GLU A 2 14.06 -16.61 2.56
C GLU A 2 13.40 -15.39 1.94
N PHE A 3 13.94 -14.90 0.81
CA PHE A 3 13.31 -13.83 0.03
C PHE A 3 12.02 -14.32 -0.62
N ASN A 4 10.99 -13.47 -0.62
CA ASN A 4 9.78 -13.70 -1.38
C ASN A 4 10.08 -13.75 -2.89
N LYS A 5 9.19 -14.38 -3.66
CA LYS A 5 9.42 -14.63 -5.10
C LYS A 5 8.63 -13.70 -6.02
N ILE A 6 7.51 -13.16 -5.54
CA ILE A 6 6.65 -12.29 -6.34
C ILE A 6 7.19 -10.85 -6.24
N PRO A 7 7.68 -10.26 -7.32
CA PRO A 7 8.21 -8.89 -7.27
C PRO A 7 7.08 -7.87 -7.11
N LEU A 8 7.35 -6.78 -6.40
CA LEU A 8 6.38 -5.70 -6.16
C LEU A 8 5.91 -5.03 -7.47
N THR A 9 6.68 -5.11 -8.55
CA THR A 9 6.32 -4.64 -9.89
C THR A 9 5.03 -5.27 -10.42
N THR A 10 4.64 -6.48 -9.96
CA THR A 10 3.39 -7.15 -10.35
C THR A 10 2.14 -6.52 -9.72
N PHE A 11 2.28 -5.70 -8.68
CA PHE A 11 1.15 -5.03 -8.01
C PHE A 11 0.36 -4.13 -8.97
N THR A 12 1.06 -3.27 -9.70
CA THR A 12 0.46 -2.32 -10.67
C THR A 12 -0.36 -3.03 -11.76
N PRO A 13 0.19 -3.96 -12.56
CA PRO A 13 -0.59 -4.62 -13.60
C PRO A 13 -1.74 -5.44 -13.03
N THR A 14 -1.60 -6.02 -11.83
CA THR A 14 -2.68 -6.77 -11.17
C THR A 14 -3.86 -5.86 -10.82
N LEU A 15 -3.60 -4.70 -10.21
CA LEU A 15 -4.67 -3.77 -9.84
C LEU A 15 -5.24 -2.99 -11.04
N ALA A 16 -4.48 -2.82 -12.12
CA ALA A 16 -5.01 -2.29 -13.37
C ALA A 16 -6.00 -3.27 -14.02
N ASP A 17 -5.64 -4.55 -14.12
CA ASP A 17 -6.46 -5.59 -14.77
C ASP A 17 -7.83 -5.77 -14.10
N ILE A 18 -7.90 -5.77 -12.78
CA ILE A 18 -9.17 -5.98 -12.05
C ILE A 18 -10.18 -4.82 -12.13
N VAL A 19 -9.79 -3.67 -12.62
CA VAL A 19 -10.71 -2.56 -12.94
C VAL A 19 -10.87 -2.33 -14.45
N GLY A 20 -10.28 -3.20 -15.25
CA GLY A 20 -10.32 -3.10 -16.71
C GLY A 20 -9.44 -1.98 -17.29
N ALA A 21 -8.46 -1.50 -16.52
CA ALA A 21 -7.52 -0.49 -16.98
C ALA A 21 -6.34 -1.13 -17.72
N LYS A 22 -5.85 -0.46 -18.76
CA LYS A 22 -4.56 -0.79 -19.36
C LYS A 22 -3.45 -0.38 -18.41
N SER A 23 -2.51 -1.28 -18.12
CA SER A 23 -1.35 -1.00 -17.27
C SER A 23 -0.54 0.21 -17.78
N PRO A 24 0.17 0.90 -16.88
CA PRO A 24 1.13 1.94 -17.27
C PRO A 24 2.13 1.44 -18.32
N GLU A 25 2.61 2.35 -19.16
CA GLU A 25 3.45 2.00 -20.33
C GLU A 25 4.75 1.26 -19.95
N LYS A 26 5.31 1.61 -18.78
CA LYS A 26 6.57 1.03 -18.31
C LYS A 26 6.40 -0.09 -17.27
N ALA A 27 5.17 -0.54 -17.03
CA ALA A 27 4.94 -1.72 -16.19
C ALA A 27 5.58 -2.96 -16.86
N MET A 28 6.36 -3.72 -16.07
CA MET A 28 7.26 -4.75 -16.60
C MET A 28 6.66 -6.16 -16.52
N ASP A 29 5.80 -6.40 -15.53
CA ASP A 29 5.25 -7.73 -15.26
C ASP A 29 3.82 -7.89 -15.79
N SER A 30 3.37 -9.14 -15.82
CA SER A 30 1.97 -9.46 -16.09
C SER A 30 1.14 -9.45 -14.81
N PRO A 31 -0.18 -9.25 -14.91
CA PRO A 31 -1.09 -9.41 -13.77
C PRO A 31 -0.99 -10.81 -13.14
N LEU A 32 -1.14 -10.90 -11.83
CA LEU A 32 -1.22 -12.17 -11.12
C LEU A 32 -2.56 -12.86 -11.42
N SER A 33 -2.51 -13.96 -12.17
CA SER A 33 -3.71 -14.70 -12.59
C SER A 33 -4.51 -15.27 -11.42
N GLU A 34 -3.82 -15.68 -10.34
CA GLU A 34 -4.45 -16.14 -9.10
C GLU A 34 -5.31 -15.07 -8.43
N PHE A 35 -4.95 -13.80 -8.59
CA PHE A 35 -5.71 -12.69 -8.02
C PHE A 35 -7.05 -12.48 -8.76
N LYS A 36 -7.03 -12.53 -10.08
CA LYS A 36 -8.24 -12.48 -10.89
C LYS A 36 -9.14 -13.70 -10.64
N LYS A 37 -8.52 -14.88 -10.48
CA LYS A 37 -9.23 -16.10 -10.10
C LYS A 37 -9.90 -15.95 -8.73
N PHE A 38 -9.20 -15.42 -7.73
CA PHE A 38 -9.77 -15.15 -6.40
C PHE A 38 -11.03 -14.26 -6.48
N ILE A 39 -10.98 -13.16 -7.24
CA ILE A 39 -12.16 -12.29 -7.44
C ILE A 39 -13.29 -13.05 -8.12
N SER A 40 -12.99 -13.81 -9.18
CA SER A 40 -13.99 -14.58 -9.93
C SER A 40 -14.66 -15.66 -9.09
N ASP A 41 -13.88 -16.40 -8.31
CA ASP A 41 -14.40 -17.46 -7.45
C ASP A 41 -15.28 -16.88 -6.33
N SER A 42 -14.97 -15.68 -5.84
CA SER A 42 -15.71 -15.04 -4.73
C SER A 42 -16.96 -14.30 -5.18
N THR A 43 -16.99 -13.73 -6.40
CA THR A 43 -18.06 -12.82 -6.83
C THR A 43 -18.77 -13.22 -8.13
N GLY A 44 -18.25 -14.21 -8.85
CA GLY A 44 -18.68 -14.54 -10.22
C GLY A 44 -18.27 -13.47 -11.26
N ARG A 45 -17.50 -12.44 -10.89
CA ARG A 45 -17.03 -11.34 -11.77
C ARG A 45 -15.51 -11.38 -11.87
N THR A 46 -14.98 -10.86 -12.96
CA THR A 46 -13.52 -10.73 -13.16
C THR A 46 -12.98 -9.33 -12.84
N SER A 47 -13.84 -8.45 -12.35
CA SER A 47 -13.50 -7.06 -12.03
C SER A 47 -14.19 -6.57 -10.77
N VAL A 48 -13.65 -5.51 -10.18
CA VAL A 48 -14.23 -4.79 -9.05
C VAL A 48 -14.71 -3.40 -9.47
N ASP A 49 -15.68 -2.87 -8.75
CA ASP A 49 -16.22 -1.53 -9.02
C ASP A 49 -15.35 -0.46 -8.38
N LYS A 50 -14.87 -0.71 -7.14
CA LYS A 50 -14.10 0.23 -6.34
C LYS A 50 -12.91 -0.42 -5.64
N ILE A 51 -11.90 0.40 -5.32
CA ILE A 51 -10.71 -0.04 -4.58
C ILE A 51 -10.42 0.94 -3.44
N LEU A 52 -10.13 0.40 -2.25
CA LEU A 52 -9.53 1.13 -1.15
C LEU A 52 -8.14 0.54 -0.84
N ILE A 53 -7.10 1.36 -0.89
CA ILE A 53 -5.74 0.95 -0.51
C ILE A 53 -5.33 1.73 0.73
N PHE A 54 -4.97 1.04 1.77
CA PHE A 54 -4.28 1.59 2.92
C PHE A 54 -2.81 1.21 2.85
N ASN A 55 -1.93 2.21 2.77
CA ASN A 55 -0.48 2.02 2.75
C ASN A 55 0.10 2.34 4.14
N PRO A 56 0.36 1.35 4.99
CA PRO A 56 1.10 1.50 6.23
C PRO A 56 2.60 1.43 5.93
N ASP A 57 3.35 2.49 6.25
CA ASP A 57 4.80 2.55 6.01
C ASP A 57 5.58 1.55 6.88
N ALA A 58 6.56 0.89 6.30
CA ALA A 58 7.59 0.06 6.93
C ALA A 58 7.10 -1.20 7.68
N ILE A 59 5.92 -1.74 7.38
CA ILE A 59 5.43 -3.00 7.96
C ILE A 59 5.94 -4.21 7.16
N GLY A 60 7.11 -4.73 7.53
CA GLY A 60 7.67 -5.95 6.93
C GLY A 60 6.93 -7.23 7.34
N GLN A 61 7.05 -8.26 6.50
CA GLN A 61 6.44 -9.56 6.72
C GLN A 61 6.88 -10.19 8.05
N GLU A 62 8.17 -10.12 8.41
CA GLU A 62 8.70 -10.65 9.68
C GLU A 62 8.00 -10.04 10.89
N PHE A 63 7.83 -8.71 10.90
CA PHE A 63 7.12 -8.01 11.96
C PHE A 63 5.63 -8.39 12.00
N TYR A 64 4.97 -8.45 10.84
CA TYR A 64 3.58 -8.89 10.75
C TYR A 64 3.40 -10.31 11.30
N GLU A 65 4.19 -11.29 10.86
CA GLU A 65 4.09 -12.67 11.30
C GLU A 65 4.33 -12.82 12.81
N LYS A 66 5.37 -12.14 13.34
CA LYS A 66 5.69 -12.17 14.76
C LYS A 66 4.58 -11.61 15.64
N TYR A 67 3.88 -10.58 15.19
CA TYR A 67 2.83 -9.90 15.97
C TYR A 67 1.43 -10.14 15.41
N ARG A 68 1.26 -11.14 14.57
CA ARG A 68 -0.01 -11.50 13.93
C ARG A 68 -1.14 -11.64 14.94
N GLU A 69 -0.98 -12.46 15.98
CA GLU A 69 -2.02 -12.71 16.98
C GLU A 69 -2.22 -11.55 17.96
N SER A 70 -1.20 -10.73 18.22
CA SER A 70 -1.26 -9.70 19.26
C SER A 70 -1.54 -8.28 18.75
N ILE A 71 -1.26 -8.02 17.48
CA ILE A 71 -1.47 -6.70 16.84
C ILE A 71 -2.39 -6.81 15.64
N PHE A 72 -2.10 -7.73 14.70
CA PHE A 72 -2.75 -7.77 13.40
C PHE A 72 -3.98 -8.68 13.31
N LYS A 73 -4.31 -9.42 14.36
CA LYS A 73 -5.39 -10.42 14.36
C LYS A 73 -6.71 -9.90 13.78
N SER A 74 -7.14 -8.71 14.17
CA SER A 74 -8.44 -8.18 13.74
C SER A 74 -8.54 -7.85 12.24
N ILE A 75 -7.42 -7.61 11.57
CA ILE A 75 -7.38 -7.45 10.11
C ILE A 75 -7.03 -8.76 9.42
N ASP A 76 -6.23 -9.61 10.07
CA ASP A 76 -5.90 -10.95 9.57
C ASP A 76 -7.13 -11.84 9.47
N ASP A 77 -7.98 -11.85 10.48
CA ASP A 77 -9.24 -12.62 10.51
C ASP A 77 -10.26 -12.13 9.45
N LYS A 78 -10.14 -10.89 8.97
CA LYS A 78 -10.98 -10.31 7.91
C LYS A 78 -10.39 -10.48 6.50
N THR A 79 -9.16 -10.95 6.40
CA THR A 79 -8.42 -11.06 5.13
C THR A 79 -8.87 -12.29 4.35
N ASP A 80 -9.25 -12.09 3.10
CA ASP A 80 -9.68 -13.16 2.20
C ASP A 80 -8.52 -13.69 1.33
N PHE A 81 -7.52 -12.84 1.03
CA PHE A 81 -6.40 -13.20 0.19
C PHE A 81 -5.10 -12.48 0.63
N LYS A 82 -3.97 -13.18 0.53
CA LYS A 82 -2.65 -12.64 0.92
C LYS A 82 -1.64 -12.86 -0.18
N ILE A 83 -0.77 -11.87 -0.40
CA ILE A 83 0.36 -11.98 -1.31
C ILE A 83 1.63 -11.56 -0.60
N ASN A 84 2.65 -12.42 -0.65
CA ASN A 84 3.98 -12.14 -0.14
C ASN A 84 4.83 -11.56 -1.28
N PHE A 85 5.05 -10.23 -1.25
CA PHE A 85 5.86 -9.54 -2.24
C PHE A 85 7.32 -9.40 -1.80
N LEU A 86 8.21 -9.42 -2.78
CA LEU A 86 9.57 -8.90 -2.66
C LEU A 86 9.55 -7.44 -3.09
N THR A 87 9.83 -6.52 -2.17
CA THR A 87 9.85 -5.09 -2.49
C THR A 87 11.06 -4.69 -3.34
N ALA A 88 11.09 -3.42 -3.77
CA ALA A 88 12.20 -2.91 -4.58
C ALA A 88 13.48 -2.69 -3.76
N TYR A 89 14.63 -2.86 -4.40
CA TYR A 89 15.92 -2.52 -3.81
C TYR A 89 16.44 -1.17 -4.34
N PRO A 90 16.95 -0.29 -3.47
CA PRO A 90 16.94 -0.39 -1.99
C PRO A 90 15.53 -0.21 -1.41
N PRO A 91 15.17 -0.96 -0.33
CA PRO A 91 13.87 -0.84 0.34
C PRO A 91 13.78 0.48 1.09
N LYS A 92 13.48 1.53 0.36
CA LYS A 92 13.28 2.92 0.79
C LYS A 92 11.92 3.39 0.30
N THR A 93 11.15 4.05 1.14
CA THR A 93 9.79 4.49 0.87
C THR A 93 9.57 5.07 -0.54
N PRO A 94 10.38 6.07 -1.02
CA PRO A 94 10.15 6.61 -2.35
C PRO A 94 10.46 5.61 -3.47
N VAL A 95 11.45 4.74 -3.31
CA VAL A 95 11.80 3.69 -4.29
C VAL A 95 10.67 2.65 -4.37
N CYS A 96 10.19 2.20 -3.21
CA CYS A 96 9.18 1.16 -3.12
C CYS A 96 7.81 1.64 -3.64
N PHE A 97 7.36 2.86 -3.27
CA PHE A 97 6.12 3.40 -3.80
C PHE A 97 6.19 3.74 -5.29
N ALA A 98 7.34 4.24 -5.78
CA ALA A 98 7.52 4.41 -7.21
C ALA A 98 7.37 3.06 -7.95
N THR A 99 8.02 2.01 -7.47
CA THR A 99 7.87 0.65 -8.03
C THR A 99 6.44 0.14 -7.92
N MET A 100 5.82 0.27 -6.74
CA MET A 100 4.45 -0.20 -6.47
C MET A 100 3.43 0.42 -7.42
N TYR A 101 3.53 1.73 -7.71
CA TYR A 101 2.53 2.47 -8.47
C TYR A 101 2.91 2.77 -9.93
N THR A 102 4.08 2.31 -10.38
CA THR A 102 4.42 2.34 -11.81
C THR A 102 4.50 0.94 -12.42
N GLY A 103 4.72 -0.10 -11.61
CA GLY A 103 5.04 -1.45 -12.07
C GLY A 103 6.43 -1.55 -12.72
N ALA A 104 7.27 -0.52 -12.57
CA ALA A 104 8.61 -0.44 -13.14
C ALA A 104 9.68 -0.64 -12.06
N THR A 105 10.87 -1.09 -12.47
CA THR A 105 12.02 -1.19 -11.55
C THR A 105 12.65 0.19 -11.28
N PRO A 106 13.45 0.33 -10.20
CA PRO A 106 14.13 1.58 -9.85
C PRO A 106 14.91 2.22 -11.00
N SER A 107 15.62 1.42 -11.79
CA SER A 107 16.38 1.91 -12.96
C SER A 107 15.48 2.44 -14.09
N VAL A 108 14.21 2.03 -14.16
CA VAL A 108 13.25 2.47 -15.18
C VAL A 108 12.47 3.69 -14.73
N HIS A 109 11.98 3.74 -13.47
CA HIS A 109 11.29 4.91 -12.95
C HIS A 109 12.23 6.01 -12.45
N GLY A 110 13.54 5.74 -12.35
CA GLY A 110 14.58 6.73 -12.08
C GLY A 110 14.80 7.10 -10.61
N ILE A 111 14.13 6.44 -9.66
CA ILE A 111 14.32 6.67 -8.23
C ILE A 111 15.05 5.46 -7.63
N GLU A 112 16.36 5.62 -7.41
CA GLU A 112 17.25 4.53 -6.96
C GLU A 112 17.77 4.72 -5.53
N LYS A 113 17.35 5.79 -4.86
CA LYS A 113 17.77 6.14 -3.49
C LYS A 113 16.67 6.92 -2.76
N TYR A 114 16.92 7.29 -1.50
CA TYR A 114 15.99 8.12 -0.73
C TYR A 114 15.96 9.56 -1.25
N GLU A 115 15.18 9.78 -2.29
CA GLU A 115 14.87 11.10 -2.86
C GLU A 115 13.39 11.10 -3.30
N LYS A 116 12.79 12.27 -3.35
CA LYS A 116 11.34 12.42 -3.63
C LYS A 116 11.09 13.37 -4.81
N PRO A 117 11.70 13.16 -5.98
CA PRO A 117 11.34 13.92 -7.17
C PRO A 117 9.93 13.51 -7.61
N THR A 118 9.22 14.42 -8.26
CA THR A 118 7.97 14.07 -8.93
C THR A 118 8.25 13.10 -10.07
N LEU A 119 7.54 11.96 -10.11
CA LEU A 119 7.64 10.98 -11.18
C LEU A 119 7.23 11.58 -12.53
N LYS A 120 7.96 11.21 -13.58
CA LYS A 120 7.73 11.70 -14.96
C LYS A 120 7.29 10.59 -15.91
N ILE A 121 7.04 9.40 -15.39
CA ILE A 121 6.53 8.27 -16.16
C ILE A 121 5.08 7.98 -15.79
N ASP A 122 4.39 7.28 -16.67
CA ASP A 122 3.01 6.86 -16.49
C ASP A 122 2.84 6.00 -15.22
N THR A 123 1.79 6.27 -14.45
CA THR A 123 1.52 5.64 -13.16
C THR A 123 0.20 4.87 -13.17
N LEU A 124 0.01 4.02 -12.17
CA LEU A 124 -1.25 3.32 -11.96
C LEU A 124 -2.41 4.31 -11.73
N PHE A 125 -2.15 5.46 -11.11
CA PHE A 125 -3.17 6.51 -10.93
C PHE A 125 -3.63 7.06 -12.29
N ASP A 126 -2.70 7.33 -13.20
CA ASP A 126 -3.01 7.79 -14.56
C ASP A 126 -3.75 6.71 -15.37
N ALA A 127 -3.32 5.45 -15.22
CA ALA A 127 -3.98 4.31 -15.86
C ALA A 127 -5.44 4.17 -15.42
N TRP A 128 -5.73 4.32 -14.14
CA TRP A 128 -7.08 4.29 -13.59
C TRP A 128 -7.94 5.47 -14.09
N VAL A 129 -7.37 6.68 -14.08
CA VAL A 129 -8.09 7.87 -14.60
C VAL A 129 -8.39 7.71 -16.11
N ARG A 130 -7.45 7.20 -16.91
CA ARG A 130 -7.71 6.87 -18.32
C ARG A 130 -8.80 5.81 -18.53
N ALA A 131 -8.98 4.92 -17.57
CA ALA A 131 -10.08 3.94 -17.55
C ALA A 131 -11.41 4.53 -17.04
N GLY A 132 -11.49 5.84 -16.81
CA GLY A 132 -12.68 6.54 -16.35
C GLY A 132 -12.92 6.48 -14.85
N LYS A 133 -11.95 6.01 -14.06
CA LYS A 133 -12.05 5.96 -12.60
C LYS A 133 -11.67 7.30 -11.96
N LYS A 134 -12.40 7.69 -10.93
CA LYS A 134 -12.05 8.84 -10.08
C LYS A 134 -11.13 8.34 -8.95
N VAL A 135 -9.94 8.93 -8.86
CA VAL A 135 -8.88 8.50 -7.95
C VAL A 135 -8.56 9.59 -6.94
N ALA A 136 -8.53 9.25 -5.65
CA ALA A 136 -8.12 10.14 -4.57
C ALA A 136 -6.96 9.55 -3.76
N VAL A 137 -6.06 10.42 -3.32
CA VAL A 137 -4.96 10.11 -2.40
C VAL A 137 -5.09 10.97 -1.16
N CYS A 138 -5.14 10.36 0.01
CA CYS A 138 -5.18 11.04 1.32
C CYS A 138 -3.85 10.79 2.04
N ALA A 139 -3.02 11.82 2.19
CA ALA A 139 -1.71 11.70 2.81
C ALA A 139 -1.29 13.02 3.48
N LYS A 140 -0.43 12.91 4.50
CA LYS A 140 0.18 14.09 5.13
C LYS A 140 1.09 14.81 4.14
N ALA A 141 1.07 16.12 4.17
CA ALA A 141 1.94 16.96 3.34
C ALA A 141 3.43 16.61 3.54
N LYS A 142 4.23 16.68 2.47
CA LYS A 142 5.67 16.39 2.43
C LYS A 142 6.06 14.91 2.62
N GLN A 143 5.10 13.99 2.73
CA GLN A 143 5.36 12.55 2.66
C GLN A 143 5.69 12.09 1.23
N SER A 144 6.15 10.82 1.09
CA SER A 144 6.63 10.31 -0.19
C SER A 144 5.55 10.28 -1.27
N ILE A 145 4.37 9.71 -1.00
CA ILE A 145 3.32 9.58 -2.01
C ILE A 145 2.90 10.93 -2.61
N PRO A 146 2.50 11.96 -1.82
CA PRO A 146 2.07 13.22 -2.42
C PRO A 146 3.17 13.99 -3.17
N LEU A 147 4.45 13.75 -2.86
CA LEU A 147 5.55 14.38 -3.60
C LEU A 147 5.87 13.63 -4.89
N LEU A 148 5.96 12.31 -4.83
CA LEU A 148 6.24 11.46 -6.00
C LEU A 148 5.17 11.58 -7.08
N PHE A 149 3.92 11.66 -6.67
CA PHE A 149 2.74 11.61 -7.55
C PHE A 149 2.05 12.97 -7.72
N ALA A 150 2.76 14.07 -7.46
CA ALA A 150 2.20 15.43 -7.52
C ALA A 150 1.67 15.85 -8.90
N GLU A 151 2.15 15.23 -9.98
CA GLU A 151 1.74 15.54 -11.37
C GLU A 151 0.82 14.48 -11.98
N THR A 152 0.37 13.48 -11.21
CA THR A 152 -0.61 12.50 -11.69
C THR A 152 -2.02 13.11 -11.77
N HIS A 153 -2.91 12.44 -12.46
CA HIS A 153 -4.30 12.88 -12.61
C HIS A 153 -5.21 12.51 -11.43
N ALA A 154 -4.64 12.01 -10.32
CA ALA A 154 -5.40 11.75 -9.09
C ALA A 154 -5.57 13.03 -8.26
N ASP A 155 -6.69 13.15 -7.55
CA ASP A 155 -6.91 14.23 -6.58
C ASP A 155 -6.13 13.96 -5.29
N ILE A 156 -5.19 14.83 -4.92
CA ILE A 156 -4.35 14.67 -3.73
C ILE A 156 -4.86 15.55 -2.59
N TYR A 157 -5.36 14.93 -1.54
CA TYR A 157 -5.79 15.57 -0.30
C TYR A 157 -4.64 15.61 0.71
N LEU A 158 -4.02 16.78 0.85
CA LEU A 158 -2.95 17.00 1.83
C LEU A 158 -3.56 17.23 3.21
N THR A 159 -3.11 16.43 4.16
CA THR A 159 -3.58 16.45 5.56
C THR A 159 -2.47 16.86 6.53
N SER A 160 -2.81 17.05 7.80
CA SER A 160 -1.86 17.41 8.85
C SER A 160 -1.21 16.20 9.56
N GLY A 161 -1.75 14.99 9.36
CA GLY A 161 -1.25 13.77 9.99
C GLY A 161 -2.02 12.53 9.57
N ASP A 162 -1.57 11.38 10.07
CA ASP A 162 -2.09 10.05 9.70
C ASP A 162 -3.59 9.91 10.00
N LYS A 163 -4.01 10.34 11.20
CA LYS A 163 -5.44 10.29 11.55
C LYS A 163 -6.29 11.12 10.60
N GLN A 164 -5.87 12.32 10.24
CA GLN A 164 -6.59 13.20 9.30
C GLN A 164 -6.63 12.60 7.89
N SER A 165 -5.59 11.84 7.48
CA SER A 165 -5.61 11.11 6.21
C SER A 165 -6.70 10.03 6.22
N VAL A 166 -6.84 9.31 7.32
CA VAL A 166 -7.89 8.30 7.49
C VAL A 166 -9.28 8.94 7.57
N ASP A 167 -9.44 10.00 8.37
CA ASP A 167 -10.71 10.74 8.49
C ASP A 167 -11.17 11.27 7.11
N LYS A 168 -10.22 11.78 6.29
CA LYS A 168 -10.52 12.22 4.92
C LYS A 168 -10.90 11.05 4.01
N GLY A 169 -10.20 9.92 4.09
CA GLY A 169 -10.58 8.71 3.35
C GLY A 169 -12.00 8.24 3.68
N ILE A 170 -12.37 8.22 4.97
CA ILE A 170 -13.73 7.88 5.43
C ILE A 170 -14.77 8.88 4.89
N GLU A 171 -14.46 10.18 4.93
CA GLU A 171 -15.33 11.22 4.35
C GLU A 171 -15.60 10.97 2.87
N LEU A 172 -14.55 10.66 2.09
CA LEU A 172 -14.67 10.41 0.65
C LEU A 172 -15.46 9.12 0.35
N ILE A 173 -15.31 8.07 1.19
CA ILE A 173 -16.12 6.85 1.10
C ILE A 173 -17.59 7.17 1.34
N LYS A 174 -17.91 7.92 2.41
CA LYS A 174 -19.29 8.34 2.75
C LYS A 174 -19.95 9.14 1.64
N ASN A 175 -19.21 10.04 1.04
CA ASN A 175 -19.72 10.91 -0.04
C ASN A 175 -19.85 10.19 -1.38
N ASP A 176 -19.35 8.95 -1.49
CA ASP A 176 -19.34 8.10 -2.70
C ASP A 176 -18.81 8.83 -3.95
N SER A 177 -17.83 9.71 -3.75
CA SER A 177 -17.34 10.64 -4.79
C SER A 177 -16.16 10.09 -5.61
N TYR A 178 -15.56 8.98 -5.18
CA TYR A 178 -14.41 8.34 -5.83
C TYR A 178 -14.63 6.84 -6.02
N ASP A 179 -13.94 6.28 -7.01
CA ASP A 179 -13.91 4.85 -7.28
C ASP A 179 -12.70 4.19 -6.60
N ILE A 180 -11.59 4.93 -6.50
CA ILE A 180 -10.34 4.44 -5.92
C ILE A 180 -9.83 5.47 -4.91
N ILE A 181 -9.59 5.00 -3.69
CA ILE A 181 -9.08 5.83 -2.59
C ILE A 181 -7.83 5.19 -2.03
N ILE A 182 -6.75 5.97 -1.95
CA ILE A 182 -5.49 5.59 -1.32
C ILE A 182 -5.32 6.41 -0.04
N VAL A 183 -5.04 5.74 1.08
CA VAL A 183 -4.75 6.37 2.36
C VAL A 183 -3.36 5.96 2.82
N TYR A 184 -2.45 6.92 3.00
CA TYR A 184 -1.07 6.65 3.41
C TYR A 184 -0.82 7.13 4.83
N ASN A 185 -0.23 6.25 5.66
CA ASN A 185 0.16 6.53 7.05
C ASN A 185 1.63 6.15 7.29
N GLN A 186 2.38 7.00 8.04
CA GLN A 186 3.83 6.87 8.25
C GLN A 186 4.24 6.77 9.72
N GLU A 187 3.32 6.76 10.69
CA GLU A 187 3.64 6.82 12.13
C GLU A 187 4.63 5.72 12.57
N TYR A 188 4.52 4.50 12.03
CA TYR A 188 5.41 3.40 12.40
C TYR A 188 6.85 3.66 11.95
N ASP A 189 7.05 4.12 10.73
CA ASP A 189 8.39 4.45 10.19
C ASP A 189 9.01 5.62 10.96
N ASP A 190 8.25 6.67 11.28
CA ASP A 190 8.71 7.78 12.11
C ASP A 190 9.21 7.27 13.49
N MET A 191 8.45 6.36 14.13
CA MET A 191 8.83 5.77 15.43
C MET A 191 10.01 4.79 15.30
N LEU A 192 10.11 4.08 14.18
CA LEU A 192 11.18 3.15 13.88
C LEU A 192 12.55 3.84 13.91
N HIS A 193 12.66 5.01 13.27
CA HIS A 193 13.91 5.75 13.16
C HIS A 193 14.41 6.36 14.48
N ILE A 194 13.54 6.60 15.43
CA ILE A 194 13.90 7.14 16.76
C ILE A 194 13.93 6.06 17.85
N THR A 195 13.44 4.85 17.53
CA THR A 195 13.44 3.70 18.46
C THR A 195 13.90 2.42 17.71
N HIS A 196 13.15 1.34 17.76
CA HIS A 196 13.41 0.11 16.97
C HIS A 196 12.11 -0.64 16.70
N PRO A 197 12.07 -1.56 15.72
CA PRO A 197 10.83 -2.22 15.25
C PRO A 197 9.97 -2.82 16.35
N GLU A 198 10.60 -3.38 17.40
CA GLU A 198 9.92 -4.07 18.50
C GLU A 198 9.70 -3.19 19.74
N SER A 199 9.99 -1.90 19.66
CA SER A 199 9.76 -0.97 20.77
C SER A 199 8.26 -0.85 21.10
N VAL A 200 7.96 -0.39 22.30
CA VAL A 200 6.58 -0.10 22.72
C VAL A 200 5.94 0.94 21.78
N PHE A 201 6.73 1.93 21.33
CA PHE A 201 6.28 2.99 20.45
C PHE A 201 5.93 2.47 19.05
N CYS A 202 6.81 1.66 18.44
CA CYS A 202 6.53 1.02 17.15
C CYS A 202 5.33 0.07 17.23
N LYS A 203 5.22 -0.75 18.28
CA LYS A 203 4.05 -1.61 18.49
C LYS A 203 2.76 -0.81 18.69
N ARG A 204 2.81 0.36 19.30
CA ARG A 204 1.66 1.27 19.41
C ARG A 204 1.28 1.84 18.03
N ALA A 205 2.25 2.32 17.26
CA ALA A 205 2.02 2.82 15.91
C ALA A 205 1.42 1.73 14.99
N ALA A 206 1.91 0.49 15.06
CA ALA A 206 1.33 -0.63 14.33
C ALA A 206 -0.13 -0.92 14.75
N ARG A 207 -0.48 -0.81 16.05
CA ARG A 207 -1.88 -0.91 16.51
C ARG A 207 -2.74 0.24 15.97
N ASN A 208 -2.17 1.45 15.84
CA ASN A 208 -2.87 2.57 15.23
C ASN A 208 -3.17 2.29 13.74
N TYR A 209 -2.22 1.71 12.99
CA TYR A 209 -2.47 1.28 11.61
C TYR A 209 -3.61 0.26 11.51
N VAL A 210 -3.62 -0.75 12.37
CA VAL A 210 -4.70 -1.75 12.42
C VAL A 210 -6.05 -1.11 12.76
N LYS A 211 -6.08 -0.19 13.74
CA LYS A 211 -7.29 0.58 14.09
C LYS A 211 -7.78 1.43 12.93
N ASN A 212 -6.87 2.12 12.24
CA ASN A 212 -7.16 2.99 11.12
C ASN A 212 -7.71 2.18 9.93
N PHE A 213 -7.10 1.05 9.61
CA PHE A 213 -7.58 0.18 8.54
C PHE A 213 -8.95 -0.43 8.88
N ASN A 214 -9.19 -0.88 10.11
CA ASN A 214 -10.52 -1.35 10.52
C ASN A 214 -11.58 -0.27 10.37
N ALA A 215 -11.30 0.98 10.74
CA ALA A 215 -12.26 2.08 10.55
C ALA A 215 -12.59 2.35 9.08
N LEU A 216 -11.60 2.19 8.20
CA LEU A 216 -11.80 2.27 6.75
C LEU A 216 -12.63 1.09 6.22
N LEU A 217 -12.37 -0.15 6.69
CA LEU A 217 -13.17 -1.32 6.34
C LEU A 217 -14.62 -1.17 6.78
N ASP A 218 -14.85 -0.65 7.98
CA ASP A 218 -16.19 -0.40 8.50
C ASP A 218 -16.94 0.64 7.63
N ALA A 219 -16.25 1.71 7.21
CA ALA A 219 -16.83 2.70 6.30
C ALA A 219 -17.16 2.09 4.92
N VAL A 220 -16.27 1.25 4.36
CA VAL A 220 -16.54 0.53 3.10
C VAL A 220 -17.77 -0.36 3.25
N SER A 221 -17.85 -1.15 4.32
CA SER A 221 -18.98 -2.03 4.60
C SER A 221 -20.31 -1.28 4.72
N GLU A 222 -20.30 -0.09 5.30
CA GLU A 222 -21.50 0.74 5.52
C GLU A 222 -21.94 1.48 4.26
N PHE A 223 -21.00 2.17 3.57
CA PHE A 223 -21.34 3.14 2.52
C PHE A 223 -21.12 2.63 1.09
N TRP A 224 -20.30 1.60 0.88
CA TRP A 224 -20.03 1.02 -0.44
C TRP A 224 -20.66 -0.37 -0.61
N ASN A 225 -21.61 -0.75 0.23
CA ASN A 225 -22.25 -2.07 0.28
C ASN A 225 -22.98 -2.52 -1.00
N LYS A 226 -23.20 -1.60 -1.94
CA LYS A 226 -23.82 -1.88 -3.26
C LYS A 226 -22.81 -2.19 -4.36
N TYR A 227 -21.51 -2.08 -4.07
CA TYR A 227 -20.41 -2.30 -5.02
C TYR A 227 -19.64 -3.57 -4.69
N THR A 228 -18.97 -4.13 -5.69
CA THR A 228 -17.88 -5.08 -5.47
C THR A 228 -16.62 -4.27 -5.19
N VAL A 229 -16.13 -4.36 -3.95
CA VAL A 229 -15.02 -3.52 -3.48
C VAL A 229 -13.83 -4.39 -3.07
N LEU A 230 -12.66 -4.07 -3.61
CA LEU A 230 -11.40 -4.59 -3.09
C LEU A 230 -10.82 -3.61 -2.07
N THR A 231 -10.45 -4.11 -0.90
CA THR A 231 -9.66 -3.35 0.07
C THR A 231 -8.30 -4.00 0.26
N ALA A 232 -7.26 -3.19 0.45
CA ALA A 232 -5.88 -3.65 0.59
C ALA A 232 -5.15 -2.96 1.74
N PHE A 233 -4.49 -3.75 2.60
CA PHE A 233 -3.47 -3.30 3.54
C PHE A 233 -2.12 -3.60 2.88
N SER A 234 -1.45 -2.58 2.33
CA SER A 234 -0.34 -2.74 1.40
C SER A 234 0.88 -1.93 1.83
N PRO A 235 1.72 -2.48 2.73
CA PRO A 235 3.00 -1.86 3.10
C PRO A 235 3.97 -1.83 1.91
N ASP A 236 4.93 -0.92 1.98
CA ASP A 236 5.92 -0.68 0.93
C ASP A 236 7.26 -1.40 1.15
N HIS A 237 7.74 -1.48 2.38
CA HIS A 237 8.95 -2.20 2.77
C HIS A 237 8.88 -2.68 4.22
N GLY A 238 9.87 -3.45 4.63
CA GLY A 238 10.08 -3.84 6.01
C GLY A 238 11.20 -3.05 6.68
N ALA A 239 11.63 -3.51 7.85
CA ALA A 239 12.65 -2.84 8.66
C ALA A 239 13.36 -3.81 9.59
N HIS A 240 14.56 -3.40 10.04
CA HIS A 240 15.35 -4.15 11.01
C HIS A 240 15.92 -3.26 12.11
N ARG A 241 16.34 -3.89 13.18
CA ARG A 241 17.04 -3.22 14.29
C ARG A 241 18.52 -3.10 13.94
N VAL A 242 19.09 -1.92 14.11
CA VAL A 242 20.55 -1.73 14.03
C VAL A 242 21.20 -2.37 15.24
N HIS A 243 22.16 -3.28 15.02
CA HIS A 243 22.82 -4.04 16.07
C HIS A 243 23.56 -3.10 17.04
N LYS A 244 23.30 -3.22 18.35
CA LYS A 244 23.87 -2.41 19.45
C LYS A 244 23.44 -0.92 19.52
N ILE A 245 22.58 -0.45 18.64
CA ILE A 245 21.98 0.89 18.70
C ILE A 245 20.50 0.75 18.99
N LEU A 246 19.90 1.75 19.65
CA LEU A 246 18.47 1.73 19.99
C LEU A 246 17.55 2.04 18.81
N ASN A 247 18.09 2.28 17.63
CA ASN A 247 17.32 2.69 16.46
C ASN A 247 17.05 1.52 15.51
N GLY A 248 15.93 1.59 14.81
CA GLY A 248 15.64 0.78 13.64
C GLY A 248 16.02 1.51 12.34
N THR A 249 16.13 0.77 11.28
CA THR A 249 16.38 1.27 9.93
C THR A 249 15.86 0.29 8.89
N HIS A 250 15.91 0.70 7.63
CA HIS A 250 15.63 -0.12 6.46
C HIS A 250 16.55 0.30 5.31
N GLY A 251 16.57 -0.45 4.22
CA GLY A 251 17.37 -0.14 3.03
C GLY A 251 18.44 -1.18 2.71
N ASN A 252 18.49 -2.26 3.47
CA ASN A 252 19.42 -3.36 3.24
C ASN A 252 18.78 -4.48 2.41
N ASN A 253 19.60 -5.21 1.66
CA ASN A 253 19.17 -6.39 0.94
C ASN A 253 19.09 -7.61 1.88
N ILE A 254 18.15 -7.56 2.82
CA ILE A 254 17.86 -8.62 3.80
C ILE A 254 16.36 -8.89 3.87
N PRO A 255 15.94 -10.13 4.19
CA PRO A 255 14.52 -10.48 4.19
C PRO A 255 13.63 -9.60 5.08
N SER A 256 14.12 -9.14 6.23
CA SER A 256 13.34 -8.27 7.14
C SER A 256 12.99 -6.91 6.52
N ASP A 257 13.82 -6.39 5.59
CA ASP A 257 13.57 -5.14 4.88
C ASP A 257 12.82 -5.35 3.56
N MET A 258 13.12 -6.48 2.88
CA MET A 258 12.68 -6.73 1.51
C MET A 258 11.36 -7.48 1.41
N ASN A 259 11.04 -8.35 2.38
CA ASN A 259 9.81 -9.13 2.35
C ASN A 259 8.66 -8.35 2.98
N ILE A 260 7.59 -8.20 2.22
CA ILE A 260 6.34 -7.59 2.68
C ILE A 260 5.17 -8.52 2.40
N ILE A 261 4.07 -8.30 3.11
CA ILE A 261 2.82 -9.03 2.91
C ILE A 261 1.69 -8.04 2.68
N HIS A 262 0.96 -8.20 1.59
CA HIS A 262 -0.26 -7.47 1.34
C HIS A 262 -1.47 -8.31 1.70
N LEU A 263 -2.41 -7.72 2.40
CA LEU A 263 -3.65 -8.35 2.84
C LEU A 263 -4.81 -7.75 2.06
N PHE A 264 -5.66 -8.60 1.48
CA PHE A 264 -6.79 -8.18 0.68
C PHE A 264 -8.09 -8.70 1.25
N LYS A 265 -9.12 -7.83 1.27
CA LYS A 265 -10.50 -8.20 1.57
C LYS A 265 -11.42 -7.76 0.45
N LEU A 266 -12.34 -8.63 0.08
CA LEU A 266 -13.38 -8.39 -0.93
C LEU A 266 -14.73 -8.18 -0.23
N PHE A 267 -15.49 -7.18 -0.67
CA PHE A 267 -16.84 -6.87 -0.20
C PHE A 267 -17.84 -6.99 -1.35
#